data_a47af564f83a63998c21e631801143ad
#
_entry.id   a47af564f83a63998c21e631801143ad
#
_cell.length_a   1.000
_cell.length_b   1.000
_cell.length_c   1.000
_cell.angle_alpha   90.00
_cell.angle_beta   90.00
_cell.angle_gamma   90.00
#
_symmetry.space_group_name_H-M   'P 1'
#
loop_
_entity.id
_entity.type
_entity.pdbx_description
1 polymer ?
#
loop_
_entity_poly.entity_id
_entity_poly.type
_entity_poly.pdbx_seq_one_letter_code
_entity_poly.pdbx_strand_id
1 'polypeptide(L)'
;MGSLVTFGEIITKQTGIPTRIIGRVDTVMVLEAVRRALITSDLDEIADALDGDKSYVGQVKGVKKHLKTIITVCITGEGTALKIKKYLEDIMDTSSENIDIIPIGIMKRDSAQDKIRKISEDHNIIAIVGTINPQILEIPFISFQDILKEEGKQTLKNLMGIKVISPLSYIIDEELIQIRDDLISKVDVIDEMCKLLKDSGNVNDEYAMNVYKREMMGGTIIVGNVAIPHGLPENVEKSSLAIFKLKDPIIWENDCETDLIIMLALKEDDREVILKLFDLFSKGEIIKKMKEVNSVKEIVDLFLEQ
;
A
#
# COMPACT_ATOMS: atom_id res chain seq x y z
N MET A 1 0.81 44.28 -35.61
CA MET A 1 0.28 43.55 -34.44
C MET A 1 -1.23 43.58 -34.30
N GLY A 2 -1.96 44.46 -34.96
CA GLY A 2 -3.43 44.56 -34.83
C GLY A 2 -4.27 43.45 -35.48
N SER A 3 -3.74 42.68 -36.44
CA SER A 3 -4.52 41.73 -37.21
C SER A 3 -4.80 40.35 -36.50
N LEU A 4 -3.92 39.91 -35.62
CA LEU A 4 -4.05 38.63 -34.95
C LEU A 4 -5.07 38.67 -33.79
N VAL A 5 -5.08 39.74 -33.01
CA VAL A 5 -6.07 39.97 -31.94
C VAL A 5 -7.50 39.99 -32.50
N THR A 6 -7.66 40.70 -33.62
CA THR A 6 -8.94 40.76 -34.36
C THR A 6 -9.38 39.38 -34.87
N PHE A 7 -8.43 38.54 -35.28
CA PHE A 7 -8.74 37.19 -35.76
C PHE A 7 -9.25 36.27 -34.64
N GLY A 8 -8.68 36.32 -33.44
CA GLY A 8 -9.12 35.58 -32.27
C GLY A 8 -10.52 36.00 -31.84
N GLU A 9 -10.80 37.30 -31.81
CA GLU A 9 -12.13 37.84 -31.51
C GLU A 9 -13.21 37.38 -32.51
N ILE A 10 -12.85 37.35 -33.81
CA ILE A 10 -13.75 36.89 -34.88
C ILE A 10 -14.08 35.38 -34.68
N ILE A 11 -13.08 34.57 -34.42
CA ILE A 11 -13.28 33.11 -34.18
C ILE A 11 -14.20 32.89 -32.98
N THR A 12 -13.90 33.54 -31.84
CA THR A 12 -14.75 33.44 -30.63
C THR A 12 -16.18 33.84 -30.91
N LYS A 13 -16.40 34.93 -31.68
CA LYS A 13 -17.71 35.44 -32.01
C LYS A 13 -18.48 34.52 -32.97
N GLN A 14 -17.78 33.87 -33.91
CA GLN A 14 -18.39 32.99 -34.91
C GLN A 14 -18.67 31.58 -34.39
N THR A 15 -17.80 31.05 -33.52
CA THR A 15 -17.85 29.66 -33.05
C THR A 15 -18.41 29.52 -31.67
N GLY A 16 -18.48 30.60 -30.87
CA GLY A 16 -18.79 30.55 -29.45
C GLY A 16 -17.68 29.91 -28.57
N ILE A 17 -16.55 29.53 -29.21
CA ILE A 17 -15.43 28.91 -28.52
C ILE A 17 -14.45 29.99 -28.08
N PRO A 18 -14.13 30.11 -26.77
CA PRO A 18 -13.14 31.07 -26.29
C PRO A 18 -11.80 30.88 -27.02
N THR A 19 -11.28 31.93 -27.63
CA THR A 19 -10.05 31.87 -28.39
C THR A 19 -9.04 32.86 -27.85
N ARG A 20 -7.83 32.38 -27.55
CA ARG A 20 -6.71 33.20 -27.08
C ARG A 20 -5.52 33.06 -28.03
N ILE A 21 -4.87 34.17 -28.31
CA ILE A 21 -3.69 34.22 -29.18
C ILE A 21 -2.44 34.06 -28.31
N ILE A 22 -1.60 33.10 -28.66
CA ILE A 22 -0.37 32.79 -27.97
C ILE A 22 0.80 33.20 -28.85
N GLY A 23 1.74 34.02 -28.31
CA GLY A 23 2.83 34.61 -29.07
C GLY A 23 3.94 33.63 -29.47
N ARG A 24 4.27 32.68 -28.59
CA ARG A 24 5.30 31.67 -28.82
C ARG A 24 4.99 30.44 -27.93
N VAL A 25 5.16 29.27 -28.49
CA VAL A 25 4.92 28.01 -27.77
C VAL A 25 6.16 27.11 -27.91
N ASP A 26 6.67 26.59 -26.81
CA ASP A 26 7.66 25.53 -26.80
C ASP A 26 7.09 24.26 -26.16
N THR A 27 7.85 23.17 -26.24
CA THR A 27 7.40 21.86 -25.74
C THR A 27 7.08 21.85 -24.22
N VAL A 28 7.85 22.63 -23.45
CA VAL A 28 7.67 22.70 -21.96
C VAL A 28 6.36 23.42 -21.64
N MET A 29 6.05 24.50 -22.34
CA MET A 29 4.80 25.25 -22.17
C MET A 29 3.58 24.39 -22.54
N VAL A 30 3.67 23.61 -23.62
CA VAL A 30 2.59 22.69 -24.00
C VAL A 30 2.37 21.61 -22.93
N LEU A 31 3.43 21.00 -22.42
CA LEU A 31 3.35 20.02 -21.35
C LEU A 31 2.73 20.59 -20.07
N GLU A 32 3.11 21.82 -19.69
CA GLU A 32 2.53 22.50 -18.53
C GLU A 32 1.04 22.83 -18.74
N ALA A 33 0.64 23.27 -19.93
CA ALA A 33 -0.76 23.51 -20.24
C ALA A 33 -1.60 22.22 -20.21
N VAL A 34 -1.05 21.12 -20.74
CA VAL A 34 -1.71 19.79 -20.66
C VAL A 34 -1.84 19.36 -19.20
N ARG A 35 -0.77 19.53 -18.40
CA ARG A 35 -0.81 19.22 -16.97
C ARG A 35 -1.90 20.01 -16.24
N ARG A 36 -2.06 21.28 -16.55
CA ARG A 36 -3.12 22.13 -15.98
C ARG A 36 -4.51 21.69 -16.42
N ALA A 37 -4.68 21.39 -17.70
CA ALA A 37 -5.97 20.90 -18.21
C ALA A 37 -6.44 19.59 -17.54
N LEU A 38 -5.54 18.81 -16.95
CA LEU A 38 -5.89 17.60 -16.19
C LEU A 38 -6.39 17.91 -14.78
N ILE A 39 -6.15 19.10 -14.24
CA ILE A 39 -6.46 19.47 -12.85
C ILE A 39 -7.43 20.66 -12.73
N THR A 40 -7.63 21.43 -13.81
CA THR A 40 -8.58 22.54 -13.83
C THR A 40 -9.37 22.56 -15.13
N SER A 41 -10.60 23.05 -15.08
CA SER A 41 -11.43 23.38 -16.24
C SER A 41 -11.42 24.88 -16.58
N ASP A 42 -10.61 25.67 -15.88
CA ASP A 42 -10.44 27.09 -16.13
C ASP A 42 -9.55 27.30 -17.36
N LEU A 43 -10.15 27.77 -18.46
CA LEU A 43 -9.45 27.99 -19.74
C LEU A 43 -8.42 29.11 -19.66
N ASP A 44 -8.63 30.12 -18.83
CA ASP A 44 -7.68 31.22 -18.66
C ASP A 44 -6.40 30.72 -17.93
N GLU A 45 -6.58 29.88 -16.93
CA GLU A 45 -5.45 29.26 -16.21
C GLU A 45 -4.62 28.34 -17.11
N ILE A 46 -5.28 27.56 -17.98
CA ILE A 46 -4.61 26.70 -18.96
C ILE A 46 -3.88 27.54 -20.02
N ALA A 47 -4.51 28.60 -20.49
CA ALA A 47 -3.95 29.49 -21.53
C ALA A 47 -2.75 30.30 -21.01
N ASP A 48 -2.76 30.71 -19.74
CA ASP A 48 -1.64 31.41 -19.09
C ASP A 48 -0.38 30.56 -19.04
N ALA A 49 -0.48 29.24 -19.01
CA ALA A 49 0.65 28.32 -19.10
C ALA A 49 1.34 28.34 -20.49
N LEU A 50 0.60 28.73 -21.53
CA LEU A 50 1.10 28.88 -22.91
C LEU A 50 1.60 30.29 -23.26
N ASP A 51 1.42 31.26 -22.35
CA ASP A 51 1.80 32.66 -22.58
C ASP A 51 3.14 32.94 -21.89
N GLY A 52 4.24 32.63 -22.57
CA GLY A 52 5.62 32.62 -22.06
C GLY A 52 6.22 33.96 -21.61
N ASP A 53 5.45 35.03 -21.49
CA ASP A 53 5.93 36.37 -21.12
C ASP A 53 5.93 36.66 -19.60
N LYS A 54 5.52 35.71 -18.79
CA LYS A 54 5.67 35.81 -17.35
C LYS A 54 6.59 34.68 -16.86
N SER A 55 7.78 35.10 -16.45
CA SER A 55 8.70 34.28 -15.69
C SER A 55 7.93 33.62 -14.50
N TYR A 56 7.39 32.45 -14.71
CA TYR A 56 6.80 31.65 -13.66
C TYR A 56 7.89 31.01 -12.78
N VAL A 57 8.60 31.88 -12.05
CA VAL A 57 9.22 31.50 -10.79
C VAL A 57 8.19 31.78 -9.74
N GLY A 58 7.41 30.73 -9.41
CA GLY A 58 6.66 30.60 -8.18
C GLY A 58 5.55 31.65 -7.95
N GLN A 59 4.36 31.26 -8.12
CA GLN A 59 3.26 31.45 -7.14
C GLN A 59 1.95 30.93 -7.73
N VAL A 60 1.78 29.61 -7.73
CA VAL A 60 0.43 29.02 -7.75
C VAL A 60 -0.04 28.96 -6.31
N LYS A 61 -0.50 30.08 -5.77
CA LYS A 61 -1.26 30.12 -4.52
C LYS A 61 -2.59 29.40 -4.76
N GLY A 62 -2.74 28.18 -4.26
CA GLY A 62 -4.03 27.51 -4.19
C GLY A 62 -4.10 26.07 -4.69
N VAL A 63 -3.39 25.65 -5.74
CA VAL A 63 -3.53 24.31 -6.33
C VAL A 63 -2.59 23.29 -5.68
N LYS A 64 -1.46 23.70 -5.13
CA LYS A 64 -0.49 22.80 -4.50
C LYS A 64 -0.92 22.23 -3.14
N LYS A 65 -1.93 22.79 -2.49
CA LYS A 65 -2.40 22.33 -1.17
C LYS A 65 -3.11 20.96 -1.21
N HIS A 66 -3.45 20.46 -2.40
CA HIS A 66 -4.05 19.14 -2.59
C HIS A 66 -3.04 18.04 -2.96
N LEU A 67 -1.82 18.41 -3.42
CA LEU A 67 -0.76 17.46 -3.68
C LEU A 67 -0.11 17.03 -2.37
N LYS A 68 -0.13 15.74 -2.09
CA LYS A 68 0.64 15.18 -0.99
C LYS A 68 2.12 15.37 -1.28
N THR A 69 2.86 15.94 -0.34
CA THR A 69 4.27 16.27 -0.54
C THR A 69 5.15 15.53 0.45
N ILE A 70 6.19 14.88 -0.02
CA ILE A 70 7.24 14.29 0.77
C ILE A 70 8.46 15.20 0.68
N ILE A 71 9.05 15.54 1.82
CA ILE A 71 10.31 16.27 1.83
C ILE A 71 11.46 15.32 2.07
N THR A 72 12.49 15.34 1.20
CA THR A 72 13.71 14.60 1.47
C THR A 72 14.79 15.53 2.02
N VAL A 73 15.41 15.11 3.16
CA VAL A 73 16.41 15.94 3.87
C VAL A 73 17.73 15.21 4.04
N CYS A 74 18.83 15.94 3.83
CA CYS A 74 20.15 15.41 4.11
C CYS A 74 21.11 16.50 4.65
N ILE A 75 21.90 16.11 5.67
CA ILE A 75 22.92 16.98 6.29
C ILE A 75 24.09 17.27 5.33
N THR A 76 24.39 16.34 4.42
CA THR A 76 25.50 16.47 3.50
C THR A 76 25.20 17.37 2.26
N GLY A 77 23.98 17.90 2.21
CA GLY A 77 23.57 18.83 1.16
C GLY A 77 22.48 18.29 0.21
N GLU A 78 22.11 19.13 -0.72
CA GLU A 78 20.99 18.89 -1.65
C GLU A 78 21.22 17.69 -2.58
N GLY A 79 22.46 17.42 -2.98
CA GLY A 79 22.80 16.30 -3.86
C GLY A 79 22.45 14.92 -3.27
N THR A 80 22.59 14.74 -1.93
CA THR A 80 22.19 13.49 -1.28
C THR A 80 20.67 13.46 -1.07
N ALA A 81 20.03 14.58 -0.78
CA ALA A 81 18.57 14.67 -0.71
C ALA A 81 17.93 14.31 -2.06
N LEU A 82 18.54 14.71 -3.19
CA LEU A 82 18.15 14.31 -4.54
C LEU A 82 18.29 12.80 -4.77
N LYS A 83 19.34 12.16 -4.25
CA LYS A 83 19.49 10.70 -4.34
C LYS A 83 18.41 9.96 -3.55
N ILE A 84 18.04 10.48 -2.38
CA ILE A 84 16.93 9.94 -1.60
C ILE A 84 15.62 10.10 -2.38
N LYS A 85 15.36 11.28 -2.96
CA LYS A 85 14.21 11.52 -3.85
C LYS A 85 14.15 10.47 -4.95
N LYS A 86 15.22 10.29 -5.71
CA LYS A 86 15.26 9.31 -6.81
C LYS A 86 14.98 7.89 -6.32
N TYR A 87 15.57 7.50 -5.20
CA TYR A 87 15.30 6.19 -4.60
C TYR A 87 13.81 6.02 -4.25
N LEU A 88 13.18 7.04 -3.67
CA LEU A 88 11.75 7.00 -3.38
C LEU A 88 10.91 6.92 -4.66
N GLU A 89 11.26 7.66 -5.71
CA GLU A 89 10.61 7.58 -7.02
C GLU A 89 10.73 6.19 -7.65
N ASP A 90 11.90 5.54 -7.49
CA ASP A 90 12.17 4.19 -8.04
C ASP A 90 11.40 3.07 -7.29
N ILE A 91 11.20 3.21 -5.96
CA ILE A 91 10.49 2.18 -5.15
C ILE A 91 8.99 2.42 -5.03
N MET A 92 8.53 3.61 -5.38
CA MET A 92 7.13 3.98 -5.35
C MET A 92 6.69 4.27 -6.78
N ASP A 93 5.60 3.63 -7.21
CA ASP A 93 4.94 4.02 -8.46
C ASP A 93 4.25 5.38 -8.26
N THR A 94 5.06 6.45 -8.29
CA THR A 94 4.60 7.83 -8.09
C THR A 94 3.76 8.34 -9.27
N SER A 95 3.72 7.59 -10.37
CA SER A 95 2.99 7.97 -11.59
C SER A 95 1.48 7.84 -11.44
N SER A 96 1.01 7.01 -10.51
CA SER A 96 -0.42 6.78 -10.26
C SER A 96 -1.01 7.67 -9.17
N GLU A 97 -0.19 8.37 -8.38
CA GLU A 97 -0.66 9.26 -7.31
C GLU A 97 -0.03 10.66 -7.44
N ASN A 98 -0.82 11.69 -7.22
CA ASN A 98 -0.38 13.11 -7.22
C ASN A 98 0.52 13.40 -5.99
N ILE A 99 1.75 12.85 -5.99
CA ILE A 99 2.73 13.04 -4.93
C ILE A 99 3.92 13.83 -5.47
N ASP A 100 4.26 14.90 -4.78
CA ASP A 100 5.45 15.69 -5.06
C ASP A 100 6.57 15.36 -4.06
N ILE A 101 7.81 15.22 -4.52
CA ILE A 101 8.96 14.95 -3.65
C ILE A 101 9.95 16.10 -3.77
N ILE A 102 10.10 16.88 -2.69
CA ILE A 102 10.95 18.08 -2.66
C ILE A 102 12.24 17.80 -1.89
N PRO A 103 13.42 17.84 -2.56
CA PRO A 103 14.70 17.67 -1.89
C PRO A 103 15.17 18.94 -1.22
N ILE A 104 15.66 18.84 0.03
CA ILE A 104 16.22 19.95 0.80
C ILE A 104 17.60 19.58 1.35
N GLY A 105 18.62 20.32 0.97
CA GLY A 105 19.93 20.29 1.60
C GLY A 105 19.94 21.14 2.89
N ILE A 106 20.45 20.55 3.99
CA ILE A 106 20.51 21.21 5.28
C ILE A 106 21.97 21.44 5.67
N MET A 107 22.41 22.68 5.67
CA MET A 107 23.72 23.05 6.24
C MET A 107 23.65 23.33 7.76
N LYS A 108 22.48 23.77 8.26
CA LYS A 108 22.20 24.04 9.68
C LYS A 108 20.76 23.64 10.00
N ARG A 109 20.52 23.12 11.23
CA ARG A 109 19.20 22.63 11.66
C ARG A 109 18.10 23.68 11.57
N ASP A 110 18.39 24.89 12.02
CA ASP A 110 17.42 26.00 12.04
C ASP A 110 17.00 26.43 10.63
N SER A 111 17.92 26.37 9.64
CA SER A 111 17.58 26.68 8.27
C SER A 111 16.69 25.64 7.59
N ALA A 112 16.65 24.41 8.14
CA ALA A 112 15.76 23.36 7.63
C ALA A 112 14.31 23.58 8.05
N GLN A 113 14.11 23.88 9.32
CA GLN A 113 12.77 24.15 9.87
C GLN A 113 12.11 25.31 9.14
N ASP A 114 12.86 26.41 8.94
CA ASP A 114 12.35 27.59 8.24
C ASP A 114 11.99 27.29 6.78
N LYS A 115 12.85 26.53 6.07
CA LYS A 115 12.55 26.11 4.69
C LYS A 115 11.31 25.22 4.62
N ILE A 116 11.21 24.24 5.51
CA ILE A 116 10.07 23.30 5.52
C ILE A 116 8.79 24.04 5.89
N ARG A 117 8.81 24.94 6.87
CA ARG A 117 7.64 25.77 7.23
C ARG A 117 7.18 26.62 6.05
N LYS A 118 8.11 27.24 5.34
CA LYS A 118 7.76 28.01 4.15
C LYS A 118 7.12 27.16 3.06
N ILE A 119 7.59 25.92 2.86
CA ILE A 119 6.98 24.97 1.93
C ILE A 119 5.59 24.53 2.42
N SER A 120 5.39 24.37 3.74
CA SER A 120 4.09 23.96 4.28
C SER A 120 2.98 25.01 4.11
N GLU A 121 3.33 26.26 3.79
CA GLU A 121 2.34 27.30 3.47
C GLU A 121 1.58 26.98 2.18
N ASP A 122 2.26 26.36 1.19
CA ASP A 122 1.72 26.08 -0.12
C ASP A 122 1.57 24.59 -0.46
N HIS A 123 2.07 23.66 0.41
CA HIS A 123 2.11 22.21 0.19
C HIS A 123 1.53 21.45 1.36
N ASN A 124 0.84 20.34 1.06
CA ASN A 124 0.41 19.39 2.07
C ASN A 124 1.54 18.38 2.34
N ILE A 125 2.43 18.71 3.29
CA ILE A 125 3.57 17.84 3.63
C ILE A 125 3.07 16.68 4.49
N ILE A 126 3.16 15.46 3.97
CA ILE A 126 2.70 14.23 4.63
C ILE A 126 3.81 13.50 5.36
N ALA A 127 5.06 13.66 4.94
CA ALA A 127 6.22 13.04 5.57
C ALA A 127 7.52 13.78 5.25
N ILE A 128 8.50 13.62 6.14
CA ILE A 128 9.89 13.98 5.92
C ILE A 128 10.72 12.70 5.93
N VAL A 129 11.50 12.45 4.88
CA VAL A 129 12.41 11.31 4.77
C VAL A 129 13.84 11.79 4.71
N GLY A 130 14.74 11.26 5.52
CA GLY A 130 16.12 11.74 5.45
C GLY A 130 17.12 11.14 6.40
N THR A 131 18.34 11.66 6.36
CA THR A 131 19.45 11.21 7.20
C THR A 131 19.47 11.92 8.58
N ILE A 132 18.69 12.98 8.74
CA ILE A 132 18.57 13.73 9.99
C ILE A 132 17.13 14.22 10.18
N ASN A 133 16.63 14.09 11.42
CA ASN A 133 15.32 14.61 11.79
C ASN A 133 15.40 16.14 12.03
N PRO A 134 14.67 16.97 11.26
CA PRO A 134 14.59 18.40 11.46
C PRO A 134 13.78 18.80 12.71
N GLN A 135 13.15 17.85 13.40
CA GLN A 135 12.36 18.05 14.63
C GLN A 135 11.15 18.99 14.44
N ILE A 136 10.36 18.74 13.41
CA ILE A 136 9.06 19.38 13.19
C ILE A 136 8.00 18.41 13.71
N LEU A 137 7.37 18.73 14.84
CA LEU A 137 6.48 17.81 15.57
C LEU A 137 5.21 17.45 14.82
N GLU A 138 4.71 18.36 13.96
CA GLU A 138 3.47 18.16 13.22
C GLU A 138 3.64 17.29 11.98
N ILE A 139 4.88 16.99 11.56
CA ILE A 139 5.16 16.24 10.33
C ILE A 139 5.94 14.96 10.67
N PRO A 140 5.44 13.77 10.33
CA PRO A 140 6.13 12.51 10.56
C PRO A 140 7.52 12.49 9.89
N PHE A 141 8.54 12.05 10.64
CA PHE A 141 9.89 11.83 10.13
C PHE A 141 10.18 10.34 10.03
N ILE A 142 10.66 9.89 8.88
CA ILE A 142 11.14 8.54 8.64
C ILE A 142 12.62 8.61 8.29
N SER A 143 13.48 7.88 9.01
CA SER A 143 14.90 7.85 8.68
C SER A 143 15.12 7.14 7.34
N PHE A 144 16.14 7.57 6.57
CA PHE A 144 16.47 6.89 5.33
C PHE A 144 16.88 5.42 5.56
N GLN A 145 17.46 5.11 6.73
CA GLN A 145 17.79 3.73 7.10
C GLN A 145 16.53 2.87 7.29
N ASP A 146 15.45 3.44 7.81
CA ASP A 146 14.18 2.72 7.97
C ASP A 146 13.48 2.54 6.62
N ILE A 147 13.57 3.52 5.71
CA ILE A 147 13.05 3.39 4.34
C ILE A 147 13.72 2.25 3.55
N LEU A 148 14.95 1.87 3.89
CA LEU A 148 15.60 0.70 3.28
C LEU A 148 15.00 -0.63 3.75
N LYS A 149 14.21 -0.63 4.84
CA LYS A 149 13.49 -1.80 5.37
C LYS A 149 12.03 -1.76 4.91
N GLU A 150 11.39 -2.91 4.83
CA GLU A 150 9.97 -2.98 4.44
C GLU A 150 9.03 -2.22 5.37
N GLU A 151 9.28 -2.25 6.69
CA GLU A 151 8.50 -1.52 7.69
C GLU A 151 8.46 -0.01 7.44
N GLY A 152 9.60 0.58 7.08
CA GLY A 152 9.67 2.02 6.77
C GLY A 152 8.99 2.37 5.45
N LYS A 153 9.10 1.52 4.42
CA LYS A 153 8.37 1.68 3.16
C LYS A 153 6.87 1.59 3.39
N GLN A 154 6.44 0.65 4.22
CA GLN A 154 5.05 0.48 4.61
C GLN A 154 4.50 1.70 5.33
N THR A 155 5.26 2.23 6.30
CA THR A 155 4.90 3.45 7.03
C THR A 155 4.71 4.63 6.06
N LEU A 156 5.61 4.78 5.10
CA LEU A 156 5.51 5.85 4.10
C LEU A 156 4.27 5.68 3.22
N LYS A 157 4.01 4.47 2.72
CA LYS A 157 2.82 4.15 1.91
C LYS A 157 1.52 4.46 2.68
N ASN A 158 1.47 4.14 3.97
CA ASN A 158 0.32 4.47 4.83
C ASN A 158 0.11 5.99 4.95
N LEU A 159 1.18 6.78 5.12
CA LEU A 159 1.11 8.25 5.15
C LEU A 159 0.68 8.84 3.80
N MET A 160 1.05 8.19 2.71
CA MET A 160 0.59 8.55 1.37
C MET A 160 -0.90 8.25 1.18
N GLY A 161 -1.52 7.44 2.06
CA GLY A 161 -2.89 6.95 1.92
C GLY A 161 -3.02 5.92 0.81
N ILE A 162 -1.90 5.35 0.37
CA ILE A 162 -1.89 4.18 -0.50
C ILE A 162 -2.38 3.04 0.37
N LYS A 163 -3.56 2.52 0.06
CA LYS A 163 -4.08 1.34 0.72
C LYS A 163 -3.14 0.19 0.33
N VAL A 164 -2.19 -0.11 1.17
CA VAL A 164 -1.32 -1.26 0.94
C VAL A 164 -2.20 -2.48 1.10
N ILE A 165 -2.45 -3.11 -0.01
CA ILE A 165 -3.13 -4.40 -0.02
C ILE A 165 -2.12 -5.38 0.55
N SER A 166 -2.37 -5.87 1.77
CA SER A 166 -1.55 -6.93 2.38
C SER A 166 -1.40 -8.08 1.38
N PRO A 167 -0.20 -8.67 1.21
CA PRO A 167 -0.05 -9.89 0.41
C PRO A 167 -0.99 -11.01 0.86
N LEU A 168 -1.53 -10.92 2.06
CA LEU A 168 -2.50 -11.89 2.59
C LEU A 168 -3.93 -11.63 2.09
N SER A 169 -4.23 -10.44 1.56
CA SER A 169 -5.60 -10.07 1.18
C SER A 169 -6.20 -10.96 0.08
N TYR A 170 -5.38 -11.50 -0.82
CA TYR A 170 -5.88 -12.33 -1.91
C TYR A 170 -6.04 -13.81 -1.53
N ILE A 171 -5.51 -14.24 -0.36
CA ILE A 171 -5.64 -15.60 0.17
C ILE A 171 -6.65 -15.71 1.29
N ILE A 172 -7.15 -14.59 1.83
CA ILE A 172 -8.16 -14.53 2.88
C ILE A 172 -9.53 -14.34 2.23
N ASP A 173 -10.45 -15.23 2.57
CA ASP A 173 -11.84 -15.18 2.13
C ASP A 173 -12.75 -15.46 3.31
N GLU A 174 -13.73 -14.60 3.57
CA GLU A 174 -14.68 -14.75 4.69
C GLU A 174 -15.44 -16.06 4.60
N GLU A 175 -15.72 -16.57 3.40
CA GLU A 175 -16.43 -17.83 3.17
C GLU A 175 -15.63 -19.06 3.60
N LEU A 176 -14.29 -18.93 3.71
CA LEU A 176 -13.39 -19.98 4.17
C LEU A 176 -13.09 -19.92 5.67
N ILE A 177 -13.74 -19.02 6.41
CA ILE A 177 -13.53 -18.82 7.84
C ILE A 177 -14.81 -19.20 8.59
N GLN A 178 -14.71 -20.11 9.54
CA GLN A 178 -15.85 -20.58 10.30
C GLN A 178 -15.56 -20.66 11.81
N ILE A 179 -16.57 -20.32 12.61
CA ILE A 179 -16.58 -20.56 14.07
C ILE A 179 -17.52 -21.73 14.30
N ARG A 180 -17.00 -22.83 14.86
CA ARG A 180 -17.68 -24.12 14.91
C ARG A 180 -17.82 -24.63 16.36
N ASP A 181 -18.92 -25.29 16.64
CA ASP A 181 -19.20 -25.93 17.94
C ASP A 181 -19.61 -27.41 17.83
N ASP A 182 -19.60 -27.93 16.60
CA ASP A 182 -20.07 -29.29 16.26
C ASP A 182 -18.95 -30.29 15.90
N LEU A 183 -17.69 -29.81 15.76
CA LEU A 183 -16.54 -30.63 15.39
C LEU A 183 -15.80 -31.11 16.64
N ILE A 184 -15.61 -32.41 16.76
CA ILE A 184 -15.10 -33.06 17.97
C ILE A 184 -13.79 -33.82 17.78
N SER A 185 -13.32 -33.97 16.55
CA SER A 185 -12.08 -34.68 16.27
C SER A 185 -11.24 -34.02 15.18
N LYS A 186 -9.93 -34.30 15.18
CA LYS A 186 -9.00 -33.89 14.13
C LYS A 186 -9.46 -34.31 12.72
N VAL A 187 -10.01 -35.52 12.61
CA VAL A 187 -10.48 -36.06 11.33
C VAL A 187 -11.66 -35.24 10.82
N ASP A 188 -12.66 -34.98 11.67
CA ASP A 188 -13.81 -34.18 11.28
C ASP A 188 -13.42 -32.79 10.81
N VAL A 189 -12.45 -32.15 11.49
CA VAL A 189 -11.94 -30.82 11.13
C VAL A 189 -11.23 -30.85 9.78
N ILE A 190 -10.32 -31.80 9.54
CA ILE A 190 -9.59 -31.91 8.28
C ILE A 190 -10.56 -32.18 7.13
N ASP A 191 -11.51 -33.09 7.29
CA ASP A 191 -12.48 -33.43 6.25
C ASP A 191 -13.35 -32.23 5.87
N GLU A 192 -13.90 -31.53 6.86
CA GLU A 192 -14.75 -30.36 6.61
C GLU A 192 -13.95 -29.19 6.00
N MET A 193 -12.71 -28.93 6.43
CA MET A 193 -11.87 -27.90 5.84
C MET A 193 -11.46 -28.23 4.41
N CYS A 194 -11.08 -29.47 4.15
CA CYS A 194 -10.74 -29.92 2.78
C CYS A 194 -11.95 -29.85 1.87
N LYS A 195 -13.13 -30.24 2.36
CA LYS A 195 -14.38 -30.14 1.62
C LYS A 195 -14.71 -28.68 1.29
N LEU A 196 -14.60 -27.77 2.28
CA LEU A 196 -14.84 -26.35 2.09
C LEU A 196 -13.93 -25.76 1.01
N LEU A 197 -12.62 -26.04 1.06
CA LEU A 197 -11.64 -25.61 0.06
C LEU A 197 -11.94 -26.19 -1.33
N LYS A 198 -12.36 -27.44 -1.42
CA LYS A 198 -12.73 -28.07 -2.68
C LYS A 198 -14.01 -27.50 -3.27
N ASP A 199 -15.07 -27.36 -2.46
CA ASP A 199 -16.37 -26.81 -2.88
C ASP A 199 -16.22 -25.35 -3.37
N SER A 200 -15.25 -24.61 -2.83
CA SER A 200 -14.87 -23.24 -3.28
C SER A 200 -13.93 -23.23 -4.48
N GLY A 201 -13.52 -24.38 -5.01
CA GLY A 201 -12.65 -24.51 -6.17
C GLY A 201 -11.18 -24.12 -5.91
N ASN A 202 -10.75 -24.11 -4.66
CA ASN A 202 -9.39 -23.71 -4.28
C ASN A 202 -8.39 -24.88 -4.35
N VAL A 203 -8.87 -26.12 -4.25
CA VAL A 203 -8.05 -27.34 -4.30
C VAL A 203 -8.75 -28.44 -5.11
N ASN A 204 -7.96 -29.40 -5.59
CA ASN A 204 -8.46 -30.58 -6.31
C ASN A 204 -8.80 -31.76 -5.36
N ASP A 205 -9.27 -32.88 -5.94
CA ASP A 205 -9.71 -34.08 -5.20
C ASP A 205 -8.59 -34.75 -4.39
N GLU A 206 -7.34 -34.59 -4.78
CA GLU A 206 -6.19 -35.24 -4.15
C GLU A 206 -5.66 -34.47 -2.94
N TYR A 207 -6.09 -33.23 -2.74
CA TYR A 207 -5.58 -32.36 -1.69
C TYR A 207 -5.77 -32.96 -0.30
N ALA A 208 -6.98 -33.46 0.02
CA ALA A 208 -7.29 -34.04 1.33
C ALA A 208 -6.35 -35.22 1.68
N MET A 209 -6.10 -36.10 0.71
CA MET A 209 -5.19 -37.24 0.90
C MET A 209 -3.77 -36.76 1.25
N ASN A 210 -3.32 -35.68 0.63
CA ASN A 210 -1.99 -35.14 0.88
C ASN A 210 -1.90 -34.39 2.23
N VAL A 211 -2.98 -33.76 2.68
CA VAL A 211 -3.07 -33.24 4.06
C VAL A 211 -2.89 -34.37 5.07
N TYR A 212 -3.62 -35.48 4.91
CA TYR A 212 -3.47 -36.63 5.80
C TYR A 212 -2.06 -37.24 5.77
N LYS A 213 -1.46 -37.38 4.59
CA LYS A 213 -0.07 -37.85 4.48
C LYS A 213 0.88 -36.92 5.23
N ARG A 214 0.68 -35.60 5.12
CA ARG A 214 1.52 -34.60 5.81
C ARG A 214 1.36 -34.69 7.32
N GLU A 215 0.13 -34.85 7.82
CA GLU A 215 -0.15 -35.02 9.24
C GLU A 215 0.44 -36.32 9.84
N MET A 216 0.56 -37.38 9.04
CA MET A 216 1.19 -38.63 9.44
C MET A 216 2.71 -38.55 9.52
N MET A 217 3.36 -37.60 8.81
CA MET A 217 4.83 -37.41 8.81
C MET A 217 5.33 -36.69 10.06
N GLY A 218 4.45 -36.00 10.76
CA GLY A 218 4.75 -35.21 11.95
C GLY A 218 3.70 -34.13 12.15
N GLY A 219 3.54 -33.69 13.37
CA GLY A 219 2.52 -32.72 13.72
C GLY A 219 2.70 -31.36 13.07
N THR A 220 1.57 -30.67 12.98
CA THR A 220 1.50 -29.32 12.41
C THR A 220 1.14 -28.27 13.45
N ILE A 221 1.26 -28.59 14.74
CA ILE A 221 1.08 -27.63 15.83
C ILE A 221 2.25 -26.65 15.88
N ILE A 222 1.92 -25.37 15.93
CA ILE A 222 2.88 -24.28 16.13
C ILE A 222 2.70 -23.59 17.48
N VAL A 223 3.54 -22.56 17.74
CA VAL A 223 3.48 -21.74 18.96
C VAL A 223 2.05 -21.21 19.18
N GLY A 224 1.58 -21.30 20.43
CA GLY A 224 0.23 -20.88 20.80
C GLY A 224 -0.84 -21.96 20.57
N ASN A 225 -0.44 -23.22 20.37
CA ASN A 225 -1.36 -24.34 20.14
C ASN A 225 -2.32 -24.06 18.97
N VAL A 226 -1.77 -23.74 17.81
CA VAL A 226 -2.49 -23.60 16.54
C VAL A 226 -2.07 -24.71 15.61
N ALA A 227 -3.02 -25.40 15.01
CA ALA A 227 -2.75 -26.39 13.99
C ALA A 227 -2.70 -25.72 12.60
N ILE A 228 -1.67 -26.04 11.80
CA ILE A 228 -1.52 -25.55 10.43
C ILE A 228 -1.44 -26.71 9.42
N PRO A 229 -2.51 -27.53 9.28
CA PRO A 229 -2.52 -28.60 8.29
C PRO A 229 -2.37 -28.02 6.87
N HIS A 230 -1.67 -28.75 6.00
CA HIS A 230 -1.46 -28.33 4.62
C HIS A 230 -1.21 -29.53 3.71
N GLY A 231 -1.63 -29.41 2.45
CA GLY A 231 -1.38 -30.36 1.39
C GLY A 231 -0.18 -29.95 0.52
N LEU A 232 -0.05 -30.60 -0.65
CA LEU A 232 0.98 -30.29 -1.62
C LEU A 232 0.54 -29.13 -2.53
N PRO A 233 1.47 -28.23 -2.92
CA PRO A 233 1.18 -27.09 -3.81
C PRO A 233 0.57 -27.48 -5.15
N GLU A 234 0.93 -28.65 -5.70
CA GLU A 234 0.43 -29.18 -6.97
C GLU A 234 -1.08 -29.52 -6.95
N ASN A 235 -1.67 -29.63 -5.77
CA ASN A 235 -3.11 -29.86 -5.61
C ASN A 235 -3.89 -28.58 -5.30
N VAL A 236 -3.24 -27.42 -5.34
CA VAL A 236 -3.84 -26.10 -5.10
C VAL A 236 -4.15 -25.43 -6.43
N GLU A 237 -5.42 -25.11 -6.65
CA GLU A 237 -5.91 -24.37 -7.82
C GLU A 237 -5.83 -22.85 -7.60
N LYS A 238 -6.19 -22.41 -6.39
CA LYS A 238 -6.14 -21.02 -5.98
C LYS A 238 -5.64 -20.93 -4.53
N SER A 239 -4.60 -20.15 -4.29
CA SER A 239 -4.05 -19.96 -2.95
C SER A 239 -5.05 -19.36 -2.00
N SER A 240 -5.20 -19.97 -0.82
CA SER A 240 -6.18 -19.58 0.18
C SER A 240 -5.84 -20.11 1.56
N LEU A 241 -6.45 -19.50 2.59
CA LEU A 241 -6.45 -19.99 3.96
C LEU A 241 -7.89 -20.39 4.35
N ALA A 242 -8.07 -21.62 4.81
CA ALA A 242 -9.29 -21.96 5.55
C ALA A 242 -9.00 -21.87 7.05
N ILE A 243 -9.87 -21.22 7.81
CA ILE A 243 -9.66 -20.98 9.24
C ILE A 243 -10.89 -21.46 9.99
N PHE A 244 -10.68 -22.44 10.87
CA PHE A 244 -11.71 -22.89 11.81
C PHE A 244 -11.32 -22.51 13.23
N LYS A 245 -12.19 -21.77 13.89
CA LYS A 245 -12.14 -21.53 15.33
C LYS A 245 -13.19 -22.42 16.01
N LEU A 246 -12.75 -23.28 16.90
CA LEU A 246 -13.63 -24.18 17.61
C LEU A 246 -14.01 -23.56 18.95
N LYS A 247 -15.24 -23.84 19.39
CA LYS A 247 -15.72 -23.43 20.72
C LYS A 247 -15.06 -24.22 21.82
N ASP A 248 -14.93 -25.51 21.60
CA ASP A 248 -14.26 -26.42 22.52
C ASP A 248 -13.00 -26.97 21.88
N PRO A 249 -11.85 -26.96 22.59
CA PRO A 249 -10.59 -27.47 22.05
C PRO A 249 -10.68 -28.97 21.77
N ILE A 250 -9.98 -29.42 20.73
CA ILE A 250 -9.85 -30.84 20.38
C ILE A 250 -8.40 -31.30 20.48
N ILE A 251 -8.18 -32.57 20.78
CA ILE A 251 -6.86 -33.19 20.76
C ILE A 251 -6.39 -33.27 19.31
N TRP A 252 -5.29 -32.58 18.98
CA TRP A 252 -4.69 -32.60 17.64
C TRP A 252 -3.55 -33.60 17.52
N GLU A 253 -2.62 -33.57 18.48
CA GLU A 253 -1.42 -34.41 18.47
C GLU A 253 -0.80 -34.53 19.87
N ASN A 254 -0.39 -35.77 20.28
CA ASN A 254 0.37 -36.02 21.52
C ASN A 254 -0.17 -35.28 22.75
N ASP A 255 -1.47 -35.38 22.99
CA ASP A 255 -2.19 -34.71 24.07
C ASP A 255 -2.18 -33.16 23.97
N CYS A 256 -1.74 -32.58 22.81
CA CYS A 256 -1.84 -31.17 22.57
C CYS A 256 -3.23 -30.81 22.01
N GLU A 257 -3.92 -29.94 22.73
CA GLU A 257 -5.24 -29.47 22.35
C GLU A 257 -5.13 -28.16 21.53
N THR A 258 -6.01 -27.98 20.55
CA THR A 258 -6.18 -26.76 19.78
C THR A 258 -7.64 -26.40 19.56
N ASP A 259 -7.93 -25.13 19.59
CA ASP A 259 -9.20 -24.50 19.25
C ASP A 259 -9.12 -23.63 17.99
N LEU A 260 -7.91 -23.51 17.39
CA LEU A 260 -7.68 -22.71 16.21
C LEU A 260 -6.90 -23.50 15.17
N ILE A 261 -7.51 -23.71 14.02
CA ILE A 261 -6.92 -24.47 12.91
C ILE A 261 -6.88 -23.56 11.68
N ILE A 262 -5.71 -23.48 11.05
CA ILE A 262 -5.47 -22.69 9.85
C ILE A 262 -4.92 -23.61 8.77
N MET A 263 -5.77 -24.08 7.85
CA MET A 263 -5.34 -24.92 6.74
C MET A 263 -4.78 -24.08 5.61
N LEU A 264 -3.55 -24.38 5.20
CA LEU A 264 -2.82 -23.64 4.18
C LEU A 264 -2.95 -24.34 2.82
N ALA A 265 -3.69 -23.77 1.89
CA ALA A 265 -3.69 -24.15 0.49
C ALA A 265 -2.91 -23.08 -0.29
N LEU A 266 -1.60 -23.29 -0.50
CA LEU A 266 -0.71 -22.32 -1.11
C LEU A 266 0.02 -22.91 -2.31
N LYS A 267 0.14 -22.14 -3.40
CA LYS A 267 0.92 -22.50 -4.58
C LYS A 267 2.41 -22.32 -4.33
N GLU A 268 3.23 -22.99 -5.13
CA GLU A 268 4.69 -22.91 -5.03
C GLU A 268 5.22 -21.48 -5.24
N ASP A 269 4.54 -20.69 -6.08
CA ASP A 269 4.94 -19.30 -6.42
C ASP A 269 4.62 -18.29 -5.32
N ASP A 270 3.85 -18.65 -4.27
CA ASP A 270 3.43 -17.74 -3.20
C ASP A 270 4.48 -17.54 -2.10
N ARG A 271 5.73 -17.46 -2.49
CA ARG A 271 6.85 -17.33 -1.55
C ARG A 271 6.72 -16.12 -0.63
N GLU A 272 6.24 -15.00 -1.14
CA GLU A 272 6.08 -13.77 -0.36
C GLU A 272 5.00 -13.91 0.72
N VAL A 273 3.89 -14.57 0.37
CA VAL A 273 2.81 -14.93 1.30
C VAL A 273 3.31 -15.87 2.40
N ILE A 274 4.04 -16.91 2.02
CA ILE A 274 4.61 -17.88 2.97
C ILE A 274 5.53 -17.18 3.98
N LEU A 275 6.42 -16.30 3.53
CA LEU A 275 7.30 -15.53 4.40
C LEU A 275 6.51 -14.60 5.34
N LYS A 276 5.46 -13.96 4.84
CA LYS A 276 4.60 -13.09 5.65
C LYS A 276 3.83 -13.88 6.71
N LEU A 277 3.25 -15.02 6.35
CA LEU A 277 2.56 -15.92 7.30
C LEU A 277 3.53 -16.44 8.38
N PHE A 278 4.74 -16.82 7.98
CA PHE A 278 5.78 -17.25 8.92
C PHE A 278 6.13 -16.14 9.93
N ASP A 279 6.33 -14.91 9.46
CA ASP A 279 6.60 -13.76 10.34
C ASP A 279 5.43 -13.51 11.32
N LEU A 280 4.20 -13.57 10.83
CA LEU A 280 3.01 -13.36 11.65
C LEU A 280 2.84 -14.44 12.73
N PHE A 281 2.99 -15.70 12.37
CA PHE A 281 2.78 -16.80 13.30
C PHE A 281 3.94 -16.94 14.29
N SER A 282 5.17 -16.63 13.89
CA SER A 282 6.33 -16.70 14.79
C SER A 282 6.26 -15.70 15.95
N LYS A 283 5.63 -14.54 15.76
CA LYS A 283 5.46 -13.53 16.80
C LYS A 283 4.38 -13.90 17.84
N GLY A 284 3.47 -14.80 17.51
CA GLY A 284 2.42 -15.27 18.40
C GLY A 284 1.33 -14.26 18.77
N GLU A 285 1.52 -12.98 18.50
CA GLU A 285 0.56 -11.92 18.86
C GLU A 285 -0.74 -12.01 18.09
N ILE A 286 -0.67 -12.30 16.79
CA ILE A 286 -1.86 -12.47 15.96
C ILE A 286 -2.66 -13.71 16.42
N ILE A 287 -1.98 -14.78 16.74
CA ILE A 287 -2.60 -16.02 17.24
C ILE A 287 -3.40 -15.74 18.51
N LYS A 288 -2.80 -15.01 19.47
CA LYS A 288 -3.49 -14.61 20.69
C LYS A 288 -4.75 -13.82 20.40
N LYS A 289 -4.66 -12.81 19.53
CA LYS A 289 -5.81 -12.01 19.12
C LYS A 289 -6.88 -12.84 18.44
N MET A 290 -6.52 -13.76 17.52
CA MET A 290 -7.46 -14.65 16.84
C MET A 290 -8.22 -15.56 17.81
N LYS A 291 -7.58 -15.99 18.91
CA LYS A 291 -8.24 -16.76 19.97
C LYS A 291 -9.20 -15.94 20.82
N GLU A 292 -8.99 -14.63 20.93
CA GLU A 292 -9.84 -13.72 21.71
C GLU A 292 -11.07 -13.22 20.93
N VAL A 293 -10.98 -13.05 19.60
CA VAL A 293 -12.10 -12.54 18.77
C VAL A 293 -13.15 -13.62 18.50
N ASN A 294 -14.40 -13.19 18.31
CA ASN A 294 -15.55 -14.11 18.21
C ASN A 294 -16.38 -13.89 16.92
N SER A 295 -15.85 -13.18 15.94
CA SER A 295 -16.52 -13.01 14.64
C SER A 295 -15.57 -13.27 13.49
N VAL A 296 -16.10 -13.75 12.36
CA VAL A 296 -15.35 -13.98 11.12
C VAL A 296 -14.71 -12.69 10.64
N LYS A 297 -15.47 -11.58 10.69
CA LYS A 297 -14.98 -10.27 10.27
C LYS A 297 -13.74 -9.82 11.06
N GLU A 298 -13.76 -9.97 12.39
CA GLU A 298 -12.60 -9.61 13.22
C GLU A 298 -11.38 -10.47 12.88
N ILE A 299 -11.56 -11.76 12.53
CA ILE A 299 -10.46 -12.61 12.08
C ILE A 299 -9.88 -12.09 10.77
N VAL A 300 -10.72 -11.73 9.79
CA VAL A 300 -10.28 -11.14 8.50
C VAL A 300 -9.51 -9.84 8.72
N ASP A 301 -10.06 -8.93 9.54
CA ASP A 301 -9.44 -7.63 9.83
C ASP A 301 -8.04 -7.80 10.43
N LEU A 302 -7.83 -8.80 11.30
CA LEU A 302 -6.51 -9.12 11.87
C LEU A 302 -5.46 -9.47 10.82
N PHE A 303 -5.82 -10.10 9.69
CA PHE A 303 -4.90 -10.40 8.60
C PHE A 303 -4.69 -9.21 7.65
N LEU A 304 -5.70 -8.38 7.46
CA LEU A 304 -5.64 -7.25 6.53
C LEU A 304 -4.91 -6.03 7.13
N GLU A 305 -4.87 -5.91 8.45
CA GLU A 305 -4.16 -4.85 9.18
C GLU A 305 -2.64 -5.07 9.28
N GLN A 306 -2.12 -6.20 8.76
CA GLN A 306 -0.70 -6.59 8.82
C GLN A 306 0.05 -6.16 7.51
#